data_c9592def15d2b1cb8c39300b8911e8d8
#
_entry.id   c9592def15d2b1cb8c39300b8911e8d8
#
_cell.length_a   1.000
_cell.length_b   1.000
_cell.length_c   1.000
_cell.angle_alpha   90.00
_cell.angle_beta   90.00
_cell.angle_gamma   90.00
#
_symmetry.space_group_name_H-M   'P 1'
#
loop_
_entity.id
_entity.type
_entity.pdbx_description
1 polymer ?
#
loop_
_entity_poly.entity_id
_entity_poly.type
_entity_poly.pdbx_seq_one_letter_code
_entity_poly.pdbx_strand_id
1 'polypeptide(L)'
;TAAEVTTEAASESAAETSAAAGDEMTVTYPVTITDHLGREVTIEKQPESFVSGYYISTSLMIALGLDDQLVGVEAKADKRNIYKLSAPELTELPSVGTAKEFDLEGCAALKPDLVIVPTKLKDSIPAMEELGLTVIAVNPEDQTKLFETIDMISTAADVVEKGQELEYWISDALESLKKSLDGVETPSVYLAGNSALLQTAGPEMYQSTLIENAGGVNAASDITDTYWADTSYEQILSWNPDYIVLAADADYDVDSVLNDSALADCTTVKEGHIAQIPSDIEALDSPVPASFLGSYYVASILHPDVVTEDDFKTTEKNFYETFYGIKK
;
A
#
# COMPACT_ATOMS: atom_id res chain seq x y z
N THR A 1 51.12 16.95 -11.07
CA THR A 1 49.98 17.31 -11.93
C THR A 1 48.76 16.56 -11.47
N ALA A 2 47.94 17.27 -10.71
CA ALA A 2 46.63 16.82 -10.22
C ALA A 2 45.60 16.89 -11.38
N ALA A 3 44.79 15.87 -11.53
CA ALA A 3 43.61 15.89 -12.37
C ALA A 3 42.38 16.12 -11.48
N GLU A 4 41.74 17.25 -11.70
CA GLU A 4 40.43 17.58 -11.15
C GLU A 4 39.36 16.65 -11.75
N VAL A 5 38.59 16.01 -10.89
CA VAL A 5 37.35 15.31 -11.25
C VAL A 5 36.21 16.27 -10.94
N THR A 6 35.62 16.84 -11.99
CA THR A 6 34.36 17.58 -11.92
C THR A 6 33.21 16.60 -11.83
N THR A 7 32.55 16.60 -10.70
CA THR A 7 31.22 16.00 -10.50
C THR A 7 30.18 16.97 -11.06
N GLU A 8 29.52 16.60 -12.14
CA GLU A 8 28.33 17.28 -12.64
C GLU A 8 27.11 16.88 -11.80
N ALA A 9 26.42 17.93 -11.39
CA ALA A 9 25.25 17.84 -10.50
C ALA A 9 24.04 17.26 -11.21
N ALA A 10 23.33 16.38 -10.50
CA ALA A 10 21.97 15.99 -10.84
C ALA A 10 21.04 17.22 -10.72
N SER A 11 20.21 17.42 -11.72
CA SER A 11 19.27 18.54 -11.79
C SER A 11 18.13 18.31 -10.78
N GLU A 12 18.07 19.19 -9.78
CA GLU A 12 16.90 19.42 -8.95
C GLU A 12 15.77 19.98 -9.82
N SER A 13 14.69 19.22 -9.92
CA SER A 13 13.36 19.76 -10.23
C SER A 13 12.65 19.89 -8.89
N ALA A 14 12.99 20.93 -8.15
CA ALA A 14 12.23 21.33 -6.97
C ALA A 14 11.18 22.36 -7.43
N ALA A 15 9.90 22.03 -7.21
CA ALA A 15 8.88 23.05 -7.15
C ALA A 15 9.28 24.07 -6.07
N GLU A 16 9.32 25.35 -6.41
CA GLU A 16 9.62 26.41 -5.45
C GLU A 16 8.48 26.49 -4.42
N THR A 17 8.68 25.89 -3.27
CA THR A 17 7.85 26.13 -2.09
C THR A 17 8.40 27.36 -1.36
N SER A 18 7.71 28.48 -1.42
CA SER A 18 8.02 29.67 -0.64
C SER A 18 7.48 29.51 0.76
N ALA A 19 8.32 29.14 1.73
CA ALA A 19 7.95 29.08 3.13
C ALA A 19 8.13 30.45 3.78
N ALA A 20 7.02 31.15 4.05
CA ALA A 20 6.94 32.21 5.06
C ALA A 20 6.20 31.65 6.27
N ALA A 21 6.70 31.88 7.48
CA ALA A 21 6.21 31.30 8.72
C ALA A 21 4.74 31.69 8.97
N GLY A 22 3.83 30.70 8.94
CA GLY A 22 2.43 30.86 9.29
C GLY A 22 1.42 30.74 8.15
N ASP A 23 1.86 30.53 6.90
CA ASP A 23 0.95 30.33 5.77
C ASP A 23 0.76 28.81 5.53
N GLU A 24 -0.49 28.37 5.42
CA GLU A 24 -0.87 27.06 4.92
C GLU A 24 -0.15 26.79 3.57
N MET A 25 0.39 25.58 3.39
CA MET A 25 1.05 25.21 2.15
C MET A 25 0.01 25.05 1.04
N THR A 26 -0.21 26.12 0.27
CA THR A 26 -1.17 26.13 -0.84
C THR A 26 -0.47 25.88 -2.17
N VAL A 27 -1.07 25.04 -3.01
CA VAL A 27 -0.57 24.74 -4.36
C VAL A 27 -1.00 25.86 -5.33
N THR A 28 -0.06 26.33 -6.13
CA THR A 28 -0.38 27.29 -7.20
C THR A 28 -0.68 26.52 -8.49
N TYR A 29 -1.88 26.72 -9.03
CA TYR A 29 -2.30 26.14 -10.31
C TYR A 29 -2.02 27.09 -11.48
N PRO A 30 -1.70 26.58 -12.70
CA PRO A 30 -1.58 25.16 -13.01
C PRO A 30 -0.38 24.50 -12.33
N VAL A 31 -0.55 23.24 -11.91
CA VAL A 31 0.53 22.42 -11.36
C VAL A 31 0.77 21.21 -12.27
N THR A 32 2.02 20.84 -12.47
CA THR A 32 2.40 19.66 -13.27
C THR A 32 2.93 18.57 -12.37
N ILE A 33 2.39 17.36 -12.50
CA ILE A 33 2.75 16.18 -11.75
C ILE A 33 3.34 15.15 -12.71
N THR A 34 4.48 14.55 -12.36
CA THR A 34 5.03 13.39 -13.06
C THR A 34 4.44 12.14 -12.44
N ASP A 35 3.66 11.38 -13.21
CA ASP A 35 3.02 10.15 -12.72
C ASP A 35 3.93 8.91 -12.82
N HIS A 36 3.48 7.77 -12.29
CA HIS A 36 4.26 6.53 -12.28
C HIS A 36 4.46 5.87 -13.67
N LEU A 37 3.93 6.44 -14.74
CA LEU A 37 4.30 6.11 -16.12
C LEU A 37 5.32 7.07 -16.69
N GLY A 38 5.80 8.05 -15.91
CA GLY A 38 6.73 9.09 -16.32
C GLY A 38 6.07 10.15 -17.21
N ARG A 39 4.74 10.31 -17.18
CA ARG A 39 4.01 11.31 -17.94
C ARG A 39 3.91 12.59 -17.10
N GLU A 40 4.10 13.73 -17.76
CA GLU A 40 3.81 15.05 -17.19
C GLU A 40 2.31 15.35 -17.35
N VAL A 41 1.58 15.43 -16.25
CA VAL A 41 0.14 15.71 -16.19
C VAL A 41 -0.06 17.10 -15.63
N THR A 42 -0.58 18.03 -16.41
CA THR A 42 -0.90 19.39 -15.98
C THR A 42 -2.32 19.47 -15.47
N ILE A 43 -2.47 19.94 -14.24
CA ILE A 43 -3.75 20.20 -13.58
C ILE A 43 -3.96 21.72 -13.60
N GLU A 44 -4.91 22.18 -14.40
CA GLU A 44 -5.12 23.60 -14.71
C GLU A 44 -5.71 24.39 -13.54
N LYS A 45 -6.49 23.75 -12.69
CA LYS A 45 -7.15 24.32 -11.50
C LYS A 45 -7.25 23.27 -10.40
N GLN A 46 -7.46 23.67 -9.18
CA GLN A 46 -7.76 22.76 -8.09
C GLN A 46 -8.96 21.87 -8.45
N PRO A 47 -8.82 20.54 -8.45
CA PRO A 47 -9.94 19.63 -8.67
C PRO A 47 -10.94 19.68 -7.52
N GLU A 48 -12.22 19.71 -7.85
CA GLU A 48 -13.33 19.66 -6.89
C GLU A 48 -14.04 18.29 -6.93
N SER A 49 -13.74 17.47 -7.95
CA SER A 49 -14.35 16.16 -8.14
C SER A 49 -13.35 15.15 -8.67
N PHE A 50 -13.34 13.96 -8.06
CA PHE A 50 -12.41 12.89 -8.39
C PHE A 50 -13.14 11.60 -8.74
N VAL A 51 -12.50 10.80 -9.61
CA VAL A 51 -12.79 9.38 -9.78
C VAL A 51 -11.56 8.58 -9.39
N SER A 52 -11.73 7.59 -8.52
CA SER A 52 -10.69 6.61 -8.22
C SER A 52 -11.04 5.26 -8.84
N GLY A 53 -10.20 4.79 -9.78
CA GLY A 53 -10.31 3.48 -10.40
C GLY A 53 -9.45 2.41 -9.70
N TYR A 54 -8.97 2.69 -8.49
CA TYR A 54 -8.03 1.81 -7.78
C TYR A 54 -8.23 1.89 -6.26
N TYR A 55 -8.50 0.76 -5.61
CA TYR A 55 -8.83 0.72 -4.19
C TYR A 55 -7.73 1.30 -3.26
N ILE A 56 -6.46 1.19 -3.65
CA ILE A 56 -5.36 1.78 -2.87
C ILE A 56 -5.46 3.30 -2.91
N SER A 57 -5.74 3.88 -4.09
CA SER A 57 -5.96 5.32 -4.22
C SER A 57 -7.21 5.76 -3.47
N THR A 58 -8.28 4.97 -3.49
CA THR A 58 -9.51 5.30 -2.76
C THR A 58 -9.27 5.29 -1.25
N SER A 59 -8.58 4.27 -0.71
CA SER A 59 -8.18 4.24 0.70
C SER A 59 -7.31 5.45 1.07
N LEU A 60 -6.33 5.79 0.21
CA LEU A 60 -5.49 6.98 0.41
C LEU A 60 -6.30 8.28 0.41
N MET A 61 -7.26 8.43 -0.50
CA MET A 61 -8.11 9.62 -0.58
C MET A 61 -8.97 9.79 0.68
N ILE A 62 -9.44 8.70 1.27
CA ILE A 62 -10.12 8.74 2.58
C ILE A 62 -9.14 9.26 3.65
N ALA A 63 -7.92 8.71 3.72
CA ALA A 63 -6.92 9.14 4.69
C ALA A 63 -6.54 10.63 4.56
N LEU A 64 -6.60 11.17 3.34
CA LEU A 64 -6.37 12.59 3.05
C LEU A 64 -7.60 13.47 3.28
N GLY A 65 -8.78 12.89 3.61
CA GLY A 65 -10.05 13.59 3.80
C GLY A 65 -10.62 14.15 2.49
N LEU A 66 -10.49 13.38 1.40
CA LEU A 66 -10.98 13.70 0.06
C LEU A 66 -12.17 12.81 -0.36
N ASP A 67 -12.70 12.01 0.56
CA ASP A 67 -13.80 11.08 0.34
C ASP A 67 -15.06 11.79 -0.17
N ASP A 68 -15.43 12.92 0.42
CA ASP A 68 -16.57 13.75 -0.01
C ASP A 68 -16.46 14.30 -1.44
N GLN A 69 -15.26 14.32 -2.03
CA GLN A 69 -15.02 14.80 -3.40
C GLN A 69 -15.00 13.66 -4.42
N LEU A 70 -15.13 12.41 -3.99
CA LEU A 70 -15.24 11.26 -4.90
C LEU A 70 -16.64 11.21 -5.53
N VAL A 71 -16.69 11.15 -6.86
CA VAL A 71 -17.94 11.02 -7.65
C VAL A 71 -18.07 9.65 -8.32
N GLY A 72 -17.03 8.81 -8.25
CA GLY A 72 -17.02 7.45 -8.75
C GLY A 72 -15.81 6.69 -8.21
N VAL A 73 -15.98 5.38 -7.99
CA VAL A 73 -14.98 4.50 -7.38
C VAL A 73 -14.80 3.20 -8.16
N GLU A 74 -13.77 2.46 -7.87
CA GLU A 74 -13.53 1.13 -8.43
C GLU A 74 -14.67 0.14 -8.10
N ALA A 75 -14.71 -0.98 -8.82
CA ALA A 75 -15.70 -2.03 -8.57
C ALA A 75 -15.53 -2.66 -7.17
N LYS A 76 -16.65 -3.13 -6.62
CA LYS A 76 -16.74 -3.80 -5.31
C LYS A 76 -16.50 -2.88 -4.10
N ALA A 77 -16.69 -1.58 -4.24
CA ALA A 77 -16.64 -0.65 -3.11
C ALA A 77 -17.58 -1.08 -1.95
N ASP A 78 -18.74 -1.65 -2.28
CA ASP A 78 -19.71 -2.23 -1.33
C ASP A 78 -19.18 -3.44 -0.53
N LYS A 79 -18.05 -4.03 -0.91
CA LYS A 79 -17.41 -5.14 -0.19
C LYS A 79 -16.29 -4.69 0.75
N ARG A 80 -15.80 -3.47 0.61
CA ARG A 80 -14.67 -2.98 1.40
C ARG A 80 -15.09 -2.48 2.75
N ASN A 81 -14.55 -3.10 3.81
CA ASN A 81 -14.91 -2.75 5.18
C ASN A 81 -14.41 -1.36 5.55
N ILE A 82 -13.22 -0.96 5.09
CA ILE A 82 -12.67 0.39 5.31
C ILE A 82 -13.65 1.48 4.85
N TYR A 83 -14.30 1.32 3.68
CA TYR A 83 -15.27 2.31 3.19
C TYR A 83 -16.52 2.32 4.07
N LYS A 84 -17.07 1.15 4.42
CA LYS A 84 -18.25 1.06 5.31
C LYS A 84 -18.03 1.70 6.67
N LEU A 85 -16.80 1.65 7.19
CA LEU A 85 -16.45 2.12 8.52
C LEU A 85 -16.10 3.61 8.54
N SER A 86 -15.46 4.12 7.49
CA SER A 86 -14.91 5.47 7.42
C SER A 86 -15.74 6.41 6.54
N ALA A 87 -16.14 5.97 5.35
CA ALA A 87 -16.80 6.76 4.32
C ALA A 87 -17.92 5.93 3.64
N PRO A 88 -19.01 5.59 4.37
CA PRO A 88 -20.04 4.66 3.88
C PRO A 88 -20.74 5.11 2.59
N GLU A 89 -20.78 6.41 2.31
CA GLU A 89 -21.32 6.98 1.07
C GLU A 89 -20.60 6.48 -0.18
N LEU A 90 -19.32 6.13 -0.09
CA LEU A 90 -18.54 5.58 -1.21
C LEU A 90 -19.11 4.24 -1.72
N THR A 91 -19.81 3.50 -0.87
CA THR A 91 -20.41 2.21 -1.23
C THR A 91 -21.60 2.36 -2.18
N GLU A 92 -22.17 3.57 -2.27
CA GLU A 92 -23.32 3.91 -3.12
C GLU A 92 -22.92 4.68 -4.39
N LEU A 93 -21.63 5.07 -4.52
CA LEU A 93 -21.14 5.79 -5.69
C LEU A 93 -21.15 4.90 -6.95
N PRO A 94 -21.26 5.51 -8.14
CA PRO A 94 -21.11 4.81 -9.41
C PRO A 94 -19.76 4.08 -9.48
N SER A 95 -19.78 2.83 -9.91
CA SER A 95 -18.56 2.06 -10.15
C SER A 95 -18.01 2.36 -11.54
N VAL A 96 -16.71 2.62 -11.64
CA VAL A 96 -15.97 2.75 -12.90
C VAL A 96 -15.29 1.44 -13.33
N GLY A 97 -15.68 0.31 -12.72
CA GLY A 97 -15.19 -1.01 -13.10
C GLY A 97 -13.88 -1.40 -12.42
N THR A 98 -13.11 -2.25 -13.07
CA THR A 98 -11.84 -2.81 -12.58
C THR A 98 -10.70 -2.45 -13.53
N ALA A 99 -9.45 -2.71 -13.12
CA ALA A 99 -8.29 -2.58 -14.04
C ALA A 99 -8.33 -3.52 -15.27
N LYS A 100 -9.20 -4.54 -15.28
CA LYS A 100 -9.40 -5.43 -16.44
C LYS A 100 -10.60 -5.02 -17.31
N GLU A 101 -11.61 -4.42 -16.69
CA GLU A 101 -12.88 -4.04 -17.30
C GLU A 101 -13.27 -2.65 -16.78
N PHE A 102 -12.53 -1.63 -17.24
CA PHE A 102 -12.78 -0.24 -16.86
C PHE A 102 -13.91 0.36 -17.70
N ASP A 103 -14.89 0.97 -17.04
CA ASP A 103 -16.03 1.65 -17.69
C ASP A 103 -15.64 3.08 -18.08
N LEU A 104 -15.03 3.21 -19.25
CA LEU A 104 -14.56 4.47 -19.79
C LEU A 104 -15.70 5.49 -20.01
N GLU A 105 -16.84 5.03 -20.58
CA GLU A 105 -17.98 5.90 -20.86
C GLU A 105 -18.68 6.32 -19.56
N GLY A 106 -18.85 5.40 -18.61
CA GLY A 106 -19.39 5.68 -17.29
C GLY A 106 -18.52 6.68 -16.53
N CYS A 107 -17.19 6.51 -16.54
CA CYS A 107 -16.26 7.45 -15.94
C CYS A 107 -16.38 8.85 -16.57
N ALA A 108 -16.38 8.97 -17.91
CA ALA A 108 -16.50 10.24 -18.60
C ALA A 108 -17.85 10.93 -18.35
N ALA A 109 -18.93 10.15 -18.17
CA ALA A 109 -20.26 10.68 -17.86
C ALA A 109 -20.35 11.35 -16.49
N LEU A 110 -19.49 10.96 -15.53
CA LEU A 110 -19.39 11.58 -14.21
C LEU A 110 -18.72 12.97 -14.25
N LYS A 111 -17.98 13.28 -15.34
CA LYS A 111 -17.27 14.54 -15.55
C LYS A 111 -16.36 14.94 -14.39
N PRO A 112 -15.49 14.04 -13.90
CA PRO A 112 -14.56 14.38 -12.83
C PRO A 112 -13.53 15.40 -13.31
N ASP A 113 -13.04 16.24 -12.39
CA ASP A 113 -11.90 17.13 -12.69
C ASP A 113 -10.59 16.33 -12.78
N LEU A 114 -10.46 15.23 -12.02
CA LEU A 114 -9.28 14.36 -12.03
C LEU A 114 -9.65 12.89 -11.86
N VAL A 115 -9.01 12.02 -12.65
CA VAL A 115 -9.15 10.56 -12.56
C VAL A 115 -7.84 9.95 -12.11
N ILE A 116 -7.89 9.08 -11.09
CA ILE A 116 -6.73 8.35 -10.57
C ILE A 116 -6.90 6.88 -10.91
N VAL A 117 -5.94 6.31 -11.63
CA VAL A 117 -5.99 4.92 -12.09
C VAL A 117 -4.68 4.16 -11.82
N PRO A 118 -4.71 2.82 -11.69
CA PRO A 118 -3.47 2.06 -11.62
C PRO A 118 -2.73 2.07 -12.96
N THR A 119 -1.40 2.00 -12.94
CA THR A 119 -0.56 1.90 -14.16
C THR A 119 -0.93 0.71 -15.07
N LYS A 120 -1.64 -0.28 -14.53
CA LYS A 120 -2.22 -1.40 -15.30
C LYS A 120 -3.20 -0.94 -16.38
N LEU A 121 -3.79 0.25 -16.24
CA LEU A 121 -4.69 0.87 -17.23
C LEU A 121 -3.98 1.76 -18.26
N LYS A 122 -2.64 1.73 -18.35
CA LYS A 122 -1.85 2.58 -19.25
C LYS A 122 -2.34 2.61 -20.71
N ASP A 123 -2.80 1.48 -21.21
CA ASP A 123 -3.28 1.36 -22.61
C ASP A 123 -4.65 2.01 -22.82
N SER A 124 -5.41 2.27 -21.75
CA SER A 124 -6.72 2.95 -21.77
C SER A 124 -6.61 4.47 -21.59
N ILE A 125 -5.48 4.97 -21.07
CA ILE A 125 -5.31 6.40 -20.76
C ILE A 125 -5.48 7.30 -21.98
N PRO A 126 -4.91 6.99 -23.17
CA PRO A 126 -5.13 7.84 -24.35
C PRO A 126 -6.62 8.02 -24.69
N ALA A 127 -7.42 6.96 -24.56
CA ALA A 127 -8.86 7.05 -24.81
C ALA A 127 -9.60 7.86 -23.73
N MET A 128 -9.13 7.83 -22.46
CA MET A 128 -9.63 8.69 -21.39
C MET A 128 -9.37 10.18 -21.71
N GLU A 129 -8.15 10.50 -22.14
CA GLU A 129 -7.72 11.85 -22.51
C GLU A 129 -8.47 12.37 -23.76
N GLU A 130 -8.74 11.51 -24.76
CA GLU A 130 -9.60 11.86 -25.92
C GLU A 130 -11.04 12.22 -25.51
N LEU A 131 -11.53 11.68 -24.40
CA LEU A 131 -12.82 12.05 -23.80
C LEU A 131 -12.74 13.32 -22.92
N GLY A 132 -11.56 13.93 -22.82
CA GLY A 132 -11.33 15.16 -22.07
C GLY A 132 -11.08 14.95 -20.58
N LEU A 133 -10.74 13.73 -20.14
CA LEU A 133 -10.40 13.44 -18.75
C LEU A 133 -8.93 13.77 -18.48
N THR A 134 -8.66 14.39 -17.35
CA THR A 134 -7.29 14.52 -16.79
C THR A 134 -7.01 13.27 -15.95
N VAL A 135 -5.90 12.56 -16.21
CA VAL A 135 -5.63 11.24 -15.63
C VAL A 135 -4.23 11.17 -15.03
N ILE A 136 -4.14 10.78 -13.76
CA ILE A 136 -2.89 10.41 -13.09
C ILE A 136 -2.84 8.88 -12.95
N ALA A 137 -1.73 8.26 -13.37
CA ALA A 137 -1.47 6.83 -13.22
C ALA A 137 -0.55 6.55 -12.03
N VAL A 138 -0.99 5.71 -11.11
CA VAL A 138 -0.26 5.40 -9.87
C VAL A 138 0.11 3.92 -9.76
N ASN A 139 1.22 3.63 -9.09
CA ASN A 139 1.71 2.27 -8.85
C ASN A 139 2.37 2.16 -7.46
N PRO A 140 1.64 2.28 -6.36
CA PRO A 140 2.16 2.27 -4.99
C PRO A 140 2.55 0.85 -4.53
N GLU A 141 3.40 0.13 -5.29
CA GLU A 141 3.75 -1.27 -4.99
C GLU A 141 4.93 -1.44 -3.99
N ASP A 142 5.52 -0.34 -3.54
CA ASP A 142 6.52 -0.30 -2.46
C ASP A 142 6.34 0.99 -1.64
N GLN A 143 7.05 1.10 -0.52
CA GLN A 143 6.93 2.25 0.38
C GLN A 143 7.28 3.57 -0.29
N THR A 144 8.33 3.61 -1.12
CA THR A 144 8.73 4.82 -1.84
C THR A 144 7.63 5.27 -2.79
N LYS A 145 7.10 4.34 -3.58
CA LYS A 145 6.01 4.64 -4.52
C LYS A 145 4.68 4.96 -3.82
N LEU A 146 4.45 4.41 -2.63
CA LEU A 146 3.31 4.82 -1.82
C LEU A 146 3.44 6.30 -1.43
N PHE A 147 4.60 6.74 -0.96
CA PHE A 147 4.86 8.14 -0.62
C PHE A 147 4.78 9.04 -1.85
N GLU A 148 5.40 8.65 -2.98
CA GLU A 148 5.22 9.36 -4.25
C GLU A 148 3.73 9.48 -4.65
N THR A 149 2.91 8.46 -4.36
CA THR A 149 1.45 8.51 -4.61
C THR A 149 0.76 9.48 -3.66
N ILE A 150 1.15 9.51 -2.39
CA ILE A 150 0.65 10.48 -1.40
C ILE A 150 0.98 11.90 -1.87
N ASP A 151 2.23 12.15 -2.25
CA ASP A 151 2.68 13.46 -2.78
C ASP A 151 1.89 13.88 -4.03
N MET A 152 1.73 12.97 -4.99
CA MET A 152 0.99 13.25 -6.22
C MET A 152 -0.47 13.65 -5.94
N ILE A 153 -1.19 12.88 -5.11
CA ILE A 153 -2.60 13.10 -4.83
C ILE A 153 -2.78 14.33 -3.93
N SER A 154 -1.97 14.48 -2.89
CA SER A 154 -2.05 15.63 -1.98
C SER A 154 -1.71 16.94 -2.67
N THR A 155 -0.72 16.95 -3.58
CA THR A 155 -0.39 18.11 -4.42
C THR A 155 -1.52 18.41 -5.42
N ALA A 156 -2.04 17.37 -6.10
CA ALA A 156 -3.14 17.55 -7.05
C ALA A 156 -4.39 18.15 -6.41
N ALA A 157 -4.66 17.82 -5.16
CA ALA A 157 -5.87 18.20 -4.41
C ALA A 157 -5.69 19.42 -3.50
N ASP A 158 -4.48 20.00 -3.40
CA ASP A 158 -4.14 21.09 -2.47
C ASP A 158 -4.33 20.71 -0.98
N VAL A 159 -3.90 19.49 -0.63
CA VAL A 159 -3.92 18.98 0.76
C VAL A 159 -2.52 18.50 1.19
N VAL A 160 -1.49 19.22 0.78
CA VAL A 160 -0.07 18.82 0.97
C VAL A 160 0.27 18.59 2.44
N GLU A 161 -0.24 19.41 3.35
CA GLU A 161 0.02 19.27 4.79
C GLU A 161 -0.50 17.92 5.32
N LYS A 162 -1.69 17.47 4.86
CA LYS A 162 -2.25 16.16 5.24
C LYS A 162 -1.43 15.01 4.66
N GLY A 163 -0.92 15.16 3.43
CA GLY A 163 0.00 14.19 2.84
C GLY A 163 1.25 14.03 3.69
N GLN A 164 1.90 15.14 4.03
CA GLN A 164 3.10 15.15 4.88
C GLN A 164 2.83 14.61 6.29
N GLU A 165 1.69 14.92 6.89
CA GLU A 165 1.30 14.37 8.20
C GLU A 165 1.18 12.83 8.13
N LEU A 166 0.54 12.31 7.08
CA LEU A 166 0.39 10.87 6.86
C LEU A 166 1.76 10.19 6.66
N GLU A 167 2.62 10.74 5.81
CA GLU A 167 3.97 10.21 5.56
C GLU A 167 4.84 10.24 6.81
N TYR A 168 4.80 11.35 7.54
CA TYR A 168 5.54 11.49 8.80
C TYR A 168 5.09 10.42 9.80
N TRP A 169 3.78 10.21 9.94
CA TRP A 169 3.22 9.23 10.88
C TRP A 169 3.67 7.80 10.55
N ILE A 170 3.59 7.42 9.27
CA ILE A 170 4.04 6.10 8.77
C ILE A 170 5.54 5.93 9.00
N SER A 171 6.33 6.95 8.65
CA SER A 171 7.79 6.92 8.78
C SER A 171 8.25 6.81 10.24
N ASP A 172 7.65 7.61 11.13
CA ASP A 172 7.95 7.60 12.57
C ASP A 172 7.60 6.25 13.20
N ALA A 173 6.45 5.67 12.82
CA ALA A 173 6.04 4.35 13.28
C ALA A 173 7.05 3.27 12.84
N LEU A 174 7.43 3.23 11.56
CA LEU A 174 8.41 2.27 11.05
C LEU A 174 9.80 2.46 11.65
N GLU A 175 10.24 3.71 11.88
CA GLU A 175 11.52 3.99 12.55
C GLU A 175 11.49 3.52 14.00
N SER A 176 10.38 3.73 14.70
CA SER A 176 10.17 3.26 16.07
C SER A 176 10.17 1.74 16.15
N LEU A 177 9.48 1.05 15.23
CA LEU A 177 9.51 -0.40 15.12
C LEU A 177 10.93 -0.92 14.90
N LYS A 178 11.64 -0.35 13.92
CA LYS A 178 13.04 -0.71 13.61
C LYS A 178 13.97 -0.54 14.82
N LYS A 179 13.81 0.55 15.58
CA LYS A 179 14.61 0.78 16.80
C LYS A 179 14.32 -0.26 17.87
N SER A 180 13.05 -0.66 18.03
CA SER A 180 12.66 -1.70 19.01
C SER A 180 13.26 -3.06 18.66
N LEU A 181 13.43 -3.34 17.38
CA LEU A 181 13.95 -4.60 16.85
C LEU A 181 15.48 -4.61 16.68
N ASP A 182 16.20 -3.57 17.14
CA ASP A 182 17.66 -3.53 17.02
C ASP A 182 18.32 -4.62 17.86
N GLY A 183 19.12 -5.47 17.22
CA GLY A 183 19.86 -6.55 17.86
C GLY A 183 19.05 -7.81 18.22
N VAL A 184 17.78 -7.92 17.78
CA VAL A 184 17.01 -9.17 17.90
C VAL A 184 17.44 -10.21 16.86
N GLU A 185 17.11 -11.49 17.08
CA GLU A 185 17.27 -12.53 16.06
C GLU A 185 16.34 -12.27 14.88
N THR A 186 16.71 -12.73 13.67
CA THR A 186 15.92 -12.56 12.46
C THR A 186 15.35 -13.90 12.00
N PRO A 187 14.16 -14.31 12.49
CA PRO A 187 13.55 -15.58 12.09
C PRO A 187 13.16 -15.59 10.62
N SER A 188 13.22 -16.78 10.03
CA SER A 188 12.80 -17.00 8.65
C SER A 188 11.28 -17.15 8.56
N VAL A 189 10.66 -16.46 7.58
CA VAL A 189 9.21 -16.40 7.40
C VAL A 189 8.85 -16.87 5.99
N TYR A 190 8.02 -17.90 5.89
CA TYR A 190 7.35 -18.25 4.66
C TYR A 190 6.01 -17.51 4.59
N LEU A 191 5.86 -16.59 3.63
CA LEU A 191 4.60 -15.91 3.38
C LEU A 191 3.82 -16.69 2.34
N ALA A 192 2.69 -17.27 2.76
CA ALA A 192 1.81 -18.05 1.91
C ALA A 192 0.77 -17.15 1.23
N GLY A 193 0.60 -17.31 -0.09
CA GLY A 193 -0.18 -16.41 -0.93
C GLY A 193 -1.71 -16.52 -0.76
N ASN A 194 -2.44 -15.57 -1.34
CA ASN A 194 -3.89 -15.48 -1.20
C ASN A 194 -4.63 -16.71 -1.77
N SER A 195 -4.23 -17.17 -2.95
CA SER A 195 -4.98 -18.21 -3.67
C SER A 195 -4.58 -19.64 -3.29
N ALA A 196 -3.38 -19.84 -2.76
CA ALA A 196 -2.88 -21.15 -2.38
C ALA A 196 -1.70 -21.08 -1.41
N LEU A 197 -1.61 -22.07 -0.51
CA LEU A 197 -0.48 -22.28 0.37
C LEU A 197 0.85 -22.45 -0.40
N LEU A 198 0.81 -23.09 -1.57
CA LEU A 198 1.96 -23.30 -2.45
C LEU A 198 2.25 -22.11 -3.38
N GLN A 199 1.86 -20.91 -2.97
CA GLN A 199 2.20 -19.67 -3.63
C GLN A 199 2.85 -18.74 -2.61
N THR A 200 3.92 -18.03 -2.99
CA THR A 200 4.67 -17.18 -2.07
C THR A 200 5.09 -15.88 -2.72
N ALA A 201 5.38 -14.87 -1.91
CA ALA A 201 5.87 -13.58 -2.37
C ALA A 201 7.37 -13.64 -2.69
N GLY A 202 7.75 -13.20 -3.89
CA GLY A 202 9.15 -12.97 -4.25
C GLY A 202 9.76 -11.78 -3.48
N PRO A 203 11.10 -11.66 -3.46
CA PRO A 203 11.81 -10.64 -2.67
C PRO A 203 11.53 -9.20 -3.09
N GLU A 204 11.07 -8.97 -4.34
CA GLU A 204 10.72 -7.63 -4.84
C GLU A 204 9.29 -7.20 -4.48
N MET A 205 8.51 -8.08 -3.86
CA MET A 205 7.14 -7.75 -3.47
C MET A 205 7.08 -6.97 -2.16
N TYR A 206 6.02 -6.15 -2.02
CA TYR A 206 5.74 -5.41 -0.79
C TYR A 206 5.74 -6.32 0.46
N GLN A 207 5.21 -7.53 0.35
CA GLN A 207 5.15 -8.50 1.44
C GLN A 207 6.53 -8.91 1.98
N SER A 208 7.57 -8.91 1.15
CA SER A 208 8.95 -9.14 1.61
C SER A 208 9.44 -7.97 2.45
N THR A 209 9.20 -6.74 2.02
CA THR A 209 9.50 -5.53 2.80
C THR A 209 8.76 -5.53 4.13
N LEU A 210 7.51 -6.01 4.15
CA LEU A 210 6.73 -6.13 5.38
C LEU A 210 7.40 -7.09 6.39
N ILE A 211 7.89 -8.25 5.94
CA ILE A 211 8.62 -9.22 6.76
C ILE A 211 9.93 -8.60 7.27
N GLU A 212 10.69 -7.92 6.41
CA GLU A 212 11.96 -7.29 6.77
C GLU A 212 11.77 -6.18 7.81
N ASN A 213 10.77 -5.33 7.64
CA ASN A 213 10.42 -4.30 8.61
C ASN A 213 9.99 -4.90 9.96
N ALA A 214 9.42 -6.11 9.94
CA ALA A 214 9.04 -6.85 11.14
C ALA A 214 10.23 -7.57 11.83
N GLY A 215 11.46 -7.43 11.33
CA GLY A 215 12.65 -8.08 11.85
C GLY A 215 12.79 -9.55 11.47
N GLY A 216 12.10 -9.99 10.44
CA GLY A 216 12.23 -11.32 9.84
C GLY A 216 13.03 -11.33 8.54
N VAL A 217 13.21 -12.51 7.95
CA VAL A 217 13.77 -12.70 6.61
C VAL A 217 12.83 -13.59 5.78
N ASN A 218 12.59 -13.20 4.52
CA ASN A 218 11.76 -14.00 3.63
C ASN A 218 12.46 -15.34 3.31
N ALA A 219 11.84 -16.46 3.69
CA ALA A 219 12.35 -17.81 3.41
C ALA A 219 12.48 -18.08 1.91
N ALA A 220 11.67 -17.41 1.08
CA ALA A 220 11.66 -17.52 -0.37
C ALA A 220 12.56 -16.46 -1.07
N SER A 221 13.57 -15.94 -0.38
CA SER A 221 14.48 -14.91 -0.91
C SER A 221 15.33 -15.33 -2.09
N ASP A 222 15.43 -16.64 -2.38
CA ASP A 222 16.10 -17.21 -3.54
C ASP A 222 15.23 -17.23 -4.83
N ILE A 223 13.95 -16.90 -4.73
CA ILE A 223 13.04 -16.76 -5.87
C ILE A 223 13.19 -15.35 -6.45
N THR A 224 13.70 -15.24 -7.68
CA THR A 224 14.09 -13.93 -8.26
C THR A 224 13.24 -13.47 -9.44
N ASP A 225 12.37 -14.32 -9.99
CA ASP A 225 11.84 -14.08 -11.34
C ASP A 225 10.37 -13.65 -11.39
N THR A 226 9.65 -13.57 -10.25
CA THR A 226 8.20 -13.30 -10.28
C THR A 226 7.73 -12.54 -9.05
N TYR A 227 6.57 -11.89 -9.16
CA TYR A 227 5.83 -11.37 -8.03
C TYR A 227 5.37 -12.52 -7.14
N TRP A 228 4.24 -13.15 -7.47
CA TRP A 228 3.77 -14.36 -6.81
C TRP A 228 4.35 -15.57 -7.52
N ALA A 229 5.12 -16.37 -6.79
CA ALA A 229 5.78 -17.55 -7.30
C ALA A 229 5.10 -18.83 -6.82
N ASP A 230 4.95 -19.80 -7.71
CA ASP A 230 4.53 -21.14 -7.32
C ASP A 230 5.70 -21.85 -6.64
N THR A 231 5.42 -22.60 -5.58
CA THR A 231 6.38 -23.41 -4.83
C THR A 231 5.84 -24.82 -4.61
N SER A 232 6.53 -25.64 -3.84
CA SER A 232 6.13 -27.01 -3.52
C SER A 232 6.29 -27.31 -2.05
N TYR A 233 5.63 -28.37 -1.58
CA TYR A 233 5.82 -28.86 -0.21
C TYR A 233 7.28 -29.21 0.08
N GLU A 234 7.98 -29.82 -0.89
CA GLU A 234 9.39 -30.14 -0.78
C GLU A 234 10.24 -28.89 -0.59
N GLN A 235 9.89 -27.80 -1.28
CA GLN A 235 10.60 -26.55 -1.16
C GLN A 235 10.34 -25.91 0.22
N ILE A 236 9.11 -25.87 0.69
CA ILE A 236 8.75 -25.36 2.03
C ILE A 236 9.48 -26.17 3.11
N LEU A 237 9.47 -27.51 3.01
CA LEU A 237 10.18 -28.38 3.94
C LEU A 237 11.71 -28.20 3.87
N SER A 238 12.25 -27.88 2.70
CA SER A 238 13.68 -27.59 2.51
C SER A 238 14.08 -26.26 3.14
N TRP A 239 13.27 -25.20 3.01
CA TRP A 239 13.48 -23.94 3.69
C TRP A 239 13.30 -24.08 5.19
N ASN A 240 12.37 -24.93 5.63
CA ASN A 240 11.99 -25.15 7.04
C ASN A 240 11.87 -23.82 7.78
N PRO A 241 10.98 -22.91 7.39
CA PRO A 241 10.87 -21.57 7.95
C PRO A 241 10.52 -21.64 9.44
N ASP A 242 10.93 -20.64 10.22
CA ASP A 242 10.57 -20.52 11.63
C ASP A 242 9.10 -20.16 11.82
N TYR A 243 8.54 -19.42 10.87
CA TYR A 243 7.12 -19.00 10.85
C TYR A 243 6.50 -19.19 9.45
N ILE A 244 5.20 -19.51 9.44
CA ILE A 244 4.35 -19.44 8.24
C ILE A 244 3.32 -18.33 8.47
N VAL A 245 3.32 -17.33 7.60
CA VAL A 245 2.37 -16.22 7.66
C VAL A 245 1.50 -16.27 6.42
N LEU A 246 0.17 -16.39 6.62
CA LEU A 246 -0.79 -16.36 5.54
C LEU A 246 -1.09 -14.93 5.12
N ALA A 247 -1.22 -14.70 3.83
CA ALA A 247 -1.66 -13.43 3.29
C ALA A 247 -3.03 -13.04 3.88
N ALA A 248 -3.31 -11.73 3.94
CA ALA A 248 -4.48 -11.19 4.61
C ALA A 248 -5.82 -11.76 4.08
N ASP A 249 -5.93 -11.87 2.75
CA ASP A 249 -7.12 -12.36 2.06
C ASP A 249 -6.95 -13.81 1.55
N ALA A 250 -6.23 -14.66 2.29
CA ALA A 250 -6.05 -16.07 1.90
C ALA A 250 -7.38 -16.81 1.84
N ASP A 251 -7.59 -17.57 0.77
CA ASP A 251 -8.79 -18.41 0.55
C ASP A 251 -8.84 -19.68 1.44
N TYR A 252 -7.87 -19.81 2.38
CA TYR A 252 -7.71 -20.90 3.34
C TYR A 252 -7.25 -20.32 4.69
N ASP A 253 -7.29 -21.10 5.75
CA ASP A 253 -7.07 -20.65 7.12
C ASP A 253 -5.88 -21.35 7.81
N VAL A 254 -5.51 -20.84 8.97
CA VAL A 254 -4.45 -21.39 9.82
C VAL A 254 -4.72 -22.86 10.18
N ASP A 255 -5.96 -23.22 10.47
CA ASP A 255 -6.33 -24.59 10.85
C ASP A 255 -6.10 -25.57 9.69
N SER A 256 -6.35 -25.16 8.47
CA SER A 256 -6.10 -25.99 7.29
C SER A 256 -4.60 -26.27 7.09
N VAL A 257 -3.75 -25.29 7.37
CA VAL A 257 -2.27 -25.46 7.28
C VAL A 257 -1.75 -26.33 8.42
N LEU A 258 -2.26 -26.13 9.65
CA LEU A 258 -1.90 -26.96 10.81
C LEU A 258 -2.26 -28.45 10.62
N ASN A 259 -3.32 -28.72 9.88
CA ASN A 259 -3.80 -30.09 9.62
C ASN A 259 -3.32 -30.64 8.26
N ASP A 260 -2.47 -29.94 7.53
CA ASP A 260 -1.93 -30.42 6.26
C ASP A 260 -0.91 -31.53 6.48
N SER A 261 -1.29 -32.75 6.09
CA SER A 261 -0.42 -33.94 6.25
C SER A 261 0.90 -33.86 5.48
N ALA A 262 0.97 -33.05 4.41
CA ALA A 262 2.19 -32.83 3.63
C ALA A 262 3.22 -31.97 4.39
N LEU A 263 2.77 -31.16 5.36
CA LEU A 263 3.60 -30.34 6.23
C LEU A 263 3.79 -30.94 7.64
N ALA A 264 3.32 -32.15 7.88
CA ALA A 264 3.41 -32.79 9.20
C ALA A 264 4.85 -32.92 9.74
N ASP A 265 5.86 -32.91 8.87
CA ASP A 265 7.28 -32.91 9.25
C ASP A 265 7.90 -31.51 9.38
N CYS A 266 7.21 -30.46 8.97
CA CYS A 266 7.64 -29.07 9.16
C CYS A 266 7.69 -28.71 10.64
N THR A 267 8.80 -28.15 11.10
CA THR A 267 8.97 -27.72 12.51
C THR A 267 7.96 -26.65 12.88
N THR A 268 7.74 -25.67 12.02
CA THR A 268 6.80 -24.57 12.16
C THR A 268 5.37 -25.06 12.45
N VAL A 269 4.93 -26.09 11.70
CA VAL A 269 3.60 -26.68 11.88
C VAL A 269 3.48 -27.43 13.20
N LYS A 270 4.54 -28.18 13.58
CA LYS A 270 4.58 -28.90 14.88
C LYS A 270 4.53 -27.96 16.08
N GLU A 271 5.15 -26.78 15.96
CA GLU A 271 5.22 -25.77 17.01
C GLU A 271 4.03 -24.80 16.98
N GLY A 272 3.25 -24.82 15.92
CA GLY A 272 2.08 -23.96 15.75
C GLY A 272 2.42 -22.50 15.42
N HIS A 273 3.61 -22.24 14.87
CA HIS A 273 4.08 -20.90 14.50
C HIS A 273 3.44 -20.44 13.17
N ILE A 274 2.12 -20.39 13.13
CA ILE A 274 1.33 -20.01 11.95
C ILE A 274 0.39 -18.89 12.34
N ALA A 275 0.36 -17.83 11.52
CA ALA A 275 -0.53 -16.69 11.69
C ALA A 275 -1.09 -16.23 10.36
N GLN A 276 -2.18 -15.46 10.36
CA GLN A 276 -2.73 -14.81 9.19
C GLN A 276 -2.71 -13.30 9.40
N ILE A 277 -2.26 -12.56 8.38
CA ILE A 277 -2.27 -11.09 8.41
C ILE A 277 -3.73 -10.60 8.49
N PRO A 278 -4.05 -9.61 9.36
CA PRO A 278 -5.40 -9.08 9.49
C PRO A 278 -5.93 -8.42 8.19
N SER A 279 -7.25 -8.60 7.95
CA SER A 279 -7.99 -7.93 6.87
C SER A 279 -9.38 -7.43 7.32
N ASP A 280 -9.62 -7.33 8.60
CA ASP A 280 -10.92 -6.95 9.16
C ASP A 280 -11.35 -5.50 8.80
N ILE A 281 -10.42 -4.59 8.62
CA ILE A 281 -10.66 -3.24 8.09
C ILE A 281 -10.23 -3.20 6.61
N GLU A 282 -8.95 -3.48 6.36
CA GLU A 282 -8.35 -3.64 5.02
C GLU A 282 -7.17 -4.61 5.10
N ALA A 283 -6.77 -5.17 3.96
CA ALA A 283 -5.67 -6.13 3.90
C ALA A 283 -4.34 -5.44 4.23
N LEU A 284 -3.76 -5.74 5.41
CA LEU A 284 -2.53 -5.08 5.88
C LEU A 284 -1.26 -5.53 5.14
N ASP A 285 -1.35 -6.48 4.23
CA ASP A 285 -0.28 -6.90 3.30
C ASP A 285 -0.42 -6.29 1.90
N SER A 286 -1.42 -5.42 1.69
CA SER A 286 -1.55 -4.60 0.49
C SER A 286 -0.88 -3.24 0.71
N PRO A 287 -0.28 -2.61 -0.31
CA PRO A 287 0.42 -1.33 -0.17
C PRO A 287 -0.52 -0.12 -0.02
N VAL A 288 -1.46 -0.21 0.91
CA VAL A 288 -2.36 0.86 1.36
C VAL A 288 -1.67 1.73 2.42
N PRO A 289 -2.17 2.92 2.76
CA PRO A 289 -1.57 3.74 3.83
C PRO A 289 -1.37 3.00 5.16
N ALA A 290 -2.30 2.11 5.53
CA ALA A 290 -2.22 1.31 6.75
C ALA A 290 -1.25 0.10 6.68
N SER A 291 -0.61 -0.13 5.56
CA SER A 291 0.21 -1.35 5.32
C SER A 291 1.38 -1.54 6.30
N PHE A 292 1.95 -0.44 6.83
CA PHE A 292 2.98 -0.51 7.87
C PHE A 292 2.50 -1.24 9.14
N LEU A 293 1.19 -1.24 9.41
CA LEU A 293 0.57 -2.01 10.51
C LEU A 293 0.74 -3.52 10.32
N GLY A 294 0.82 -3.99 9.07
CA GLY A 294 1.17 -5.38 8.77
C GLY A 294 2.56 -5.74 9.30
N SER A 295 3.53 -4.81 9.20
CA SER A 295 4.87 -4.99 9.79
C SER A 295 4.80 -5.06 11.33
N TYR A 296 3.99 -4.21 11.98
CA TYR A 296 3.76 -4.28 13.43
C TYR A 296 3.11 -5.60 13.86
N TYR A 297 2.08 -6.05 13.12
CA TYR A 297 1.44 -7.33 13.39
C TYR A 297 2.42 -8.50 13.30
N VAL A 298 3.16 -8.58 12.19
CA VAL A 298 4.15 -9.65 11.99
C VAL A 298 5.25 -9.55 13.05
N ALA A 299 5.73 -8.35 13.41
CA ALA A 299 6.70 -8.17 14.49
C ALA A 299 6.17 -8.68 15.84
N SER A 300 4.87 -8.48 16.13
CA SER A 300 4.26 -9.00 17.37
C SER A 300 4.18 -10.53 17.42
N ILE A 301 4.22 -11.18 16.26
CA ILE A 301 4.28 -12.65 16.14
C ILE A 301 5.72 -13.15 16.25
N LEU A 302 6.67 -12.48 15.56
CA LEU A 302 8.07 -12.90 15.52
C LEU A 302 8.81 -12.57 16.83
N HIS A 303 8.47 -11.46 17.47
CA HIS A 303 9.19 -10.89 18.61
C HIS A 303 8.26 -10.45 19.74
N PRO A 304 7.40 -11.34 20.28
CA PRO A 304 6.34 -10.98 21.22
C PRO A 304 6.86 -10.40 22.56
N ASP A 305 8.12 -10.64 22.90
CA ASP A 305 8.76 -10.06 24.08
C ASP A 305 9.23 -8.60 23.87
N VAL A 306 9.24 -8.12 22.63
CA VAL A 306 9.75 -6.79 22.21
C VAL A 306 8.63 -5.93 21.65
N VAL A 307 7.81 -6.50 20.79
CA VAL A 307 6.62 -5.88 20.20
C VAL A 307 5.42 -6.73 20.58
N THR A 308 4.56 -6.22 21.44
CA THR A 308 3.41 -6.97 21.93
C THR A 308 2.20 -6.84 21.00
N GLU A 309 1.24 -7.75 21.14
CA GLU A 309 -0.06 -7.62 20.46
C GLU A 309 -0.78 -6.31 20.85
N ASP A 310 -0.61 -5.85 22.10
CA ASP A 310 -1.18 -4.58 22.56
C ASP A 310 -0.50 -3.36 21.90
N ASP A 311 0.80 -3.44 21.59
CA ASP A 311 1.50 -2.39 20.83
C ASP A 311 0.93 -2.30 19.40
N PHE A 312 0.75 -3.45 18.74
CA PHE A 312 0.08 -3.50 17.44
C PHE A 312 -1.31 -2.88 17.49
N LYS A 313 -2.19 -3.36 18.41
CA LYS A 313 -3.57 -2.87 18.54
C LYS A 313 -3.65 -1.38 18.87
N THR A 314 -2.73 -0.88 19.70
CA THR A 314 -2.67 0.53 20.04
C THR A 314 -2.27 1.37 18.83
N THR A 315 -1.27 0.95 18.08
CA THR A 315 -0.81 1.62 16.86
C THR A 315 -1.90 1.62 15.79
N GLU A 316 -2.53 0.48 15.57
CA GLU A 316 -3.66 0.29 14.65
C GLU A 316 -4.82 1.24 14.99
N LYS A 317 -5.27 1.24 16.25
CA LYS A 317 -6.33 2.09 16.72
C LYS A 317 -6.01 3.57 16.48
N ASN A 318 -4.83 4.01 16.90
CA ASN A 318 -4.44 5.41 16.78
C ASN A 318 -4.39 5.86 15.31
N PHE A 319 -3.86 5.01 14.42
CA PHE A 319 -3.80 5.30 12.99
C PHE A 319 -5.19 5.44 12.37
N TYR A 320 -6.06 4.45 12.58
CA TYR A 320 -7.40 4.49 12.01
C TYR A 320 -8.30 5.57 12.62
N GLU A 321 -8.13 5.89 13.91
CA GLU A 321 -8.82 7.03 14.51
C GLU A 321 -8.37 8.37 13.90
N THR A 322 -7.07 8.53 13.65
CA THR A 322 -6.49 9.78 13.15
C THR A 322 -6.84 10.03 11.69
N PHE A 323 -6.63 9.05 10.82
CA PHE A 323 -6.72 9.25 9.37
C PHE A 323 -8.02 8.78 8.74
N TYR A 324 -8.78 7.93 9.42
CA TYR A 324 -10.02 7.35 8.88
C TYR A 324 -11.24 7.62 9.77
N GLY A 325 -11.06 8.25 10.94
CA GLY A 325 -12.16 8.53 11.87
C GLY A 325 -12.79 7.27 12.49
N ILE A 326 -12.15 6.09 12.32
CA ILE A 326 -12.67 4.81 12.82
C ILE A 326 -12.34 4.68 14.30
N LYS A 327 -13.39 4.59 15.14
CA LYS A 327 -13.26 4.39 16.60
C LYS A 327 -13.41 2.90 16.90
N LYS A 328 -12.30 2.23 17.20
CA LYS A 328 -12.26 0.83 17.67
C LYS A 328 -12.40 0.72 19.20
#